data_def5101fa85a1a946634ec7d53dae86c
#
_entry.id   def5101fa85a1a946634ec7d53dae86c
#
_cell.length_a   1.000
_cell.length_b   1.000
_cell.length_c   1.000
_cell.angle_alpha   90.00
_cell.angle_beta   90.00
_cell.angle_gamma   90.00
#
_symmetry.space_group_name_H-M   'P 1'
#
loop_
_entity.id
_entity.type
_entity.pdbx_description
1 polymer ?
#
loop_
_entity_poly.entity_id
_entity_poly.type
_entity_poly.pdbx_seq_one_letter_code
_entity_poly.pdbx_strand_id
1 'polypeptide(L)'
;MTITASQVSRAHNLKITTADVHDNVDKSIMAQDPFTNTKSYLAFLTLQYYFLKDVSALYTHPELKKYIDDLSSRQRLAMLEQDFADLSTPLPQIYLVPCINNNTDFATALGWLYVVEGSKVGAAMLGKQVQAKLNYNAEHGGRYLTGPGAGRGSAWRNLIQAIDNMELTKTQETALIEGARQAFSRFQNFLTHVYP
;
A
#
# COMPACT_ATOMS: atom_id res chain seq x y z
N MET A 1 23.17 -19.72 31.37
CA MET A 1 21.95 -19.05 30.90
C MET A 1 22.39 -17.99 29.91
N THR A 2 22.30 -18.30 28.64
CA THR A 2 22.64 -17.34 27.55
C THR A 2 21.45 -16.44 27.36
N ILE A 3 21.55 -15.16 27.68
CA ILE A 3 20.55 -14.16 27.39
C ILE A 3 20.59 -13.99 25.87
N THR A 4 19.63 -14.60 25.17
CA THR A 4 19.42 -14.31 23.75
C THR A 4 19.05 -12.84 23.62
N ALA A 5 19.91 -12.07 22.95
CA ALA A 5 19.60 -10.70 22.57
C ALA A 5 18.23 -10.73 21.86
N SER A 6 17.26 -9.96 22.35
CA SER A 6 15.95 -9.80 21.73
C SER A 6 16.22 -9.32 20.30
N GLN A 7 16.00 -10.20 19.34
CA GLN A 7 16.17 -9.87 17.93
C GLN A 7 15.14 -8.80 17.61
N VAL A 8 15.60 -7.60 17.29
CA VAL A 8 14.71 -6.49 16.93
C VAL A 8 13.87 -6.93 15.74
N SER A 9 12.53 -6.85 15.85
CA SER A 9 11.61 -7.22 14.76
C SER A 9 12.02 -6.51 13.47
N ARG A 10 12.10 -7.27 12.38
CA ARG A 10 12.43 -6.76 11.04
C ARG A 10 11.41 -5.71 10.60
N ALA A 11 10.14 -5.97 10.86
CA ALA A 11 9.08 -5.02 10.58
C ALA A 11 9.20 -3.74 11.41
N HIS A 12 9.67 -3.83 12.65
CA HIS A 12 9.97 -2.64 13.46
C HIS A 12 11.13 -1.83 12.86
N ASN A 13 12.18 -2.51 12.40
CA ASN A 13 13.30 -1.86 11.71
C ASN A 13 12.84 -1.18 10.41
N LEU A 14 12.02 -1.85 9.59
CA LEU A 14 11.39 -1.25 8.40
C LEU A 14 10.62 0.02 8.76
N LYS A 15 9.80 -0.01 9.79
CA LYS A 15 9.04 1.16 10.25
C LYS A 15 9.96 2.33 10.59
N ILE A 16 11.04 2.10 11.32
CA ILE A 16 11.99 3.15 11.72
C ILE A 16 12.73 3.71 10.51
N THR A 17 13.25 2.81 9.65
CA THR A 17 14.08 3.21 8.51
C THR A 17 13.31 3.85 7.36
N THR A 18 11.98 3.77 7.38
CA THR A 18 11.10 4.41 6.38
C THR A 18 10.22 5.52 6.97
N ALA A 19 10.38 5.87 8.25
CA ALA A 19 9.50 6.83 8.92
C ALA A 19 9.52 8.21 8.26
N ASP A 20 10.69 8.68 7.84
CA ASP A 20 10.87 9.96 7.16
C ASP A 20 10.08 10.06 5.84
N VAL A 21 10.18 9.05 4.99
CA VAL A 21 9.49 9.01 3.70
C VAL A 21 7.98 8.76 3.85
N HIS A 22 7.59 7.97 4.84
CA HIS A 22 6.19 7.74 5.19
C HIS A 22 5.50 9.04 5.64
N ASP A 23 6.09 9.73 6.63
CA ASP A 23 5.55 11.00 7.14
C ASP A 23 5.45 12.07 6.04
N ASN A 24 6.43 12.10 5.12
CA ASN A 24 6.41 13.03 4.00
C ASN A 24 5.25 12.75 3.05
N VAL A 25 5.02 11.48 2.69
CA VAL A 25 3.89 11.07 1.83
C VAL A 25 2.55 11.43 2.49
N ASP A 26 2.35 11.11 3.76
CA ASP A 26 1.12 11.40 4.49
C ASP A 26 0.84 12.91 4.53
N LYS A 27 1.83 13.73 4.86
CA LYS A 27 1.72 15.19 4.85
C LYS A 27 1.39 15.73 3.45
N SER A 28 2.05 15.21 2.42
CA SER A 28 1.85 15.64 1.05
C SER A 28 0.44 15.32 0.53
N ILE A 29 -0.12 14.16 0.88
CA ILE A 29 -1.51 13.79 0.55
C ILE A 29 -2.48 14.72 1.27
N MET A 30 -2.32 14.90 2.58
CA MET A 30 -3.27 15.68 3.37
C MET A 30 -3.24 17.18 3.03
N ALA A 31 -2.10 17.71 2.57
CA ALA A 31 -1.97 19.07 2.06
C ALA A 31 -2.81 19.35 0.80
N GLN A 32 -3.27 18.30 0.11
CA GLN A 32 -4.14 18.42 -1.06
C GLN A 32 -5.64 18.50 -0.73
N ASP A 33 -6.01 18.47 0.56
CA ASP A 33 -7.41 18.45 1.02
C ASP A 33 -8.29 17.43 0.26
N PRO A 34 -7.89 16.16 0.19
CA PRO A 34 -8.47 15.18 -0.75
C PRO A 34 -9.93 14.86 -0.49
N PHE A 35 -10.49 15.22 0.67
CA PHE A 35 -11.85 14.88 1.07
C PHE A 35 -12.78 16.10 1.20
N THR A 36 -12.46 17.19 0.52
CA THR A 36 -13.26 18.43 0.52
C THR A 36 -14.48 18.32 -0.38
N ASN A 37 -14.35 17.65 -1.52
CA ASN A 37 -15.42 17.45 -2.51
C ASN A 37 -15.10 16.23 -3.39
N THR A 38 -16.08 15.84 -4.24
CA THR A 38 -15.93 14.69 -5.15
C THR A 38 -14.75 14.83 -6.11
N LYS A 39 -14.46 16.02 -6.63
CA LYS A 39 -13.34 16.25 -7.55
C LYS A 39 -11.99 15.99 -6.87
N SER A 40 -11.80 16.52 -5.66
CA SER A 40 -10.58 16.28 -4.87
C SER A 40 -10.44 14.79 -4.49
N TYR A 41 -11.57 14.15 -4.17
CA TYR A 41 -11.58 12.71 -3.86
C TYR A 41 -11.22 11.86 -5.09
N LEU A 42 -11.74 12.19 -6.28
CA LEU A 42 -11.38 11.51 -7.52
C LEU A 42 -9.88 11.66 -7.87
N ALA A 43 -9.28 12.80 -7.60
CA ALA A 43 -7.84 12.98 -7.73
C ALA A 43 -7.07 12.06 -6.76
N PHE A 44 -7.51 11.94 -5.51
CA PHE A 44 -6.96 10.98 -4.56
C PHE A 44 -7.13 9.54 -5.04
N LEU A 45 -8.31 9.13 -5.54
CA LEU A 45 -8.52 7.79 -6.09
C LEU A 45 -7.64 7.54 -7.32
N THR A 46 -7.41 8.57 -8.17
CA THR A 46 -6.50 8.48 -9.32
C THR A 46 -5.07 8.17 -8.88
N LEU A 47 -4.57 8.87 -7.86
CA LEU A 47 -3.26 8.59 -7.26
C LEU A 47 -3.17 7.13 -6.76
N GLN A 48 -4.18 6.65 -6.03
CA GLN A 48 -4.23 5.27 -5.56
C GLN A 48 -4.29 4.27 -6.72
N TYR A 49 -5.03 4.60 -7.79
CA TYR A 49 -5.16 3.73 -8.97
C TYR A 49 -3.82 3.54 -9.68
N TYR A 50 -3.07 4.62 -9.91
CA TYR A 50 -1.73 4.53 -10.51
C TYR A 50 -0.82 3.63 -9.68
N PHE A 51 -0.80 3.82 -8.37
CA PHE A 51 0.05 3.03 -7.49
C PHE A 51 -0.37 1.55 -7.46
N LEU A 52 -1.66 1.24 -7.31
CA LEU A 52 -2.14 -0.14 -7.27
C LEU A 52 -1.94 -0.89 -8.59
N LYS A 53 -2.02 -0.20 -9.73
CA LYS A 53 -1.70 -0.78 -11.04
C LYS A 53 -0.21 -1.07 -11.16
N ASP A 54 0.63 -0.15 -10.72
CA ASP A 54 2.10 -0.29 -10.75
C ASP A 54 2.58 -1.49 -9.92
N VAL A 55 1.95 -1.76 -8.79
CA VAL A 55 2.31 -2.86 -7.87
C VAL A 55 1.49 -4.14 -8.04
N SER A 56 0.63 -4.21 -9.04
CA SER A 56 -0.31 -5.34 -9.19
C SER A 56 0.38 -6.71 -9.27
N ALA A 57 1.58 -6.78 -9.86
CA ALA A 57 2.37 -8.00 -9.98
C ALA A 57 2.82 -8.57 -8.61
N LEU A 58 2.87 -7.77 -7.53
CA LEU A 58 3.19 -8.28 -6.19
C LEU A 58 2.26 -9.41 -5.76
N TYR A 59 0.97 -9.30 -6.09
CA TYR A 59 -0.07 -10.25 -5.67
C TYR A 59 -0.06 -11.57 -6.45
N THR A 60 0.77 -11.66 -7.50
CA THR A 60 1.01 -12.87 -8.29
C THR A 60 2.48 -13.31 -8.24
N HIS A 61 3.33 -12.58 -7.51
CA HIS A 61 4.77 -12.80 -7.45
C HIS A 61 5.10 -14.22 -6.92
N PRO A 62 5.84 -15.05 -7.67
CA PRO A 62 6.00 -16.47 -7.35
C PRO A 62 6.70 -16.71 -6.01
N GLU A 63 7.74 -15.92 -5.70
CA GLU A 63 8.48 -16.08 -4.45
C GLU A 63 7.69 -15.59 -3.23
N LEU A 64 6.95 -14.48 -3.33
CA LEU A 64 6.10 -13.99 -2.25
C LEU A 64 4.99 -14.98 -1.88
N LYS A 65 4.42 -15.68 -2.87
CA LYS A 65 3.40 -16.71 -2.66
C LYS A 65 3.86 -17.88 -1.79
N LYS A 66 5.16 -18.16 -1.72
CA LYS A 66 5.70 -19.23 -0.88
C LYS A 66 5.59 -18.92 0.61
N TYR A 67 5.49 -17.66 0.98
CA TYR A 67 5.51 -17.18 2.37
C TYR A 67 4.19 -16.54 2.81
N ILE A 68 3.32 -16.19 1.87
CA ILE A 68 2.08 -15.45 2.14
C ILE A 68 0.93 -16.13 1.40
N ASP A 69 0.26 -17.04 2.07
CA ASP A 69 -0.77 -17.92 1.49
C ASP A 69 -1.95 -17.15 0.90
N ASP A 70 -2.38 -16.06 1.53
CA ASP A 70 -3.52 -15.24 1.13
C ASP A 70 -3.14 -14.07 0.19
N LEU A 71 -1.91 -14.06 -0.38
CA LEU A 71 -1.35 -12.95 -1.14
C LEU A 71 -2.30 -12.44 -2.24
N SER A 72 -2.85 -13.33 -3.05
CA SER A 72 -3.70 -12.94 -4.19
C SER A 72 -5.00 -12.25 -3.75
N SER A 73 -5.57 -12.68 -2.62
CA SER A 73 -6.83 -12.14 -2.09
C SER A 73 -6.67 -10.77 -1.43
N ARG A 74 -5.44 -10.33 -1.19
CA ARG A 74 -5.14 -9.02 -0.58
C ARG A 74 -5.30 -7.87 -1.54
N GLN A 75 -5.34 -8.11 -2.85
CA GLN A 75 -5.45 -7.04 -3.84
C GLN A 75 -6.78 -6.28 -3.71
N ARG A 76 -6.74 -4.95 -3.82
CA ARG A 76 -7.92 -4.08 -3.73
C ARG A 76 -8.20 -3.27 -5.00
N LEU A 77 -7.53 -3.58 -6.09
CA LEU A 77 -7.66 -2.83 -7.32
C LEU A 77 -9.11 -2.84 -7.83
N ALA A 78 -9.77 -4.01 -7.84
CA ALA A 78 -11.16 -4.12 -8.27
C ALA A 78 -12.13 -3.29 -7.42
N MET A 79 -11.88 -3.13 -6.12
CA MET A 79 -12.68 -2.25 -5.25
C MET A 79 -12.54 -0.79 -5.64
N LEU A 80 -11.32 -0.38 -6.01
CA LEU A 80 -11.05 0.98 -6.46
C LEU A 80 -11.64 1.25 -7.85
N GLU A 81 -11.58 0.29 -8.76
CA GLU A 81 -12.21 0.38 -10.08
C GLU A 81 -13.74 0.49 -9.95
N GLN A 82 -14.34 -0.20 -8.98
CA GLN A 82 -15.76 -0.07 -8.69
C GLN A 82 -16.10 1.32 -8.10
N ASP A 83 -15.24 1.91 -7.28
CA ASP A 83 -15.46 3.28 -6.75
C ASP A 83 -15.50 4.31 -7.89
N PHE A 84 -14.65 4.17 -8.92
CA PHE A 84 -14.75 5.01 -10.13
C PHE A 84 -16.08 4.83 -10.87
N ALA A 85 -16.54 3.60 -11.00
CA ALA A 85 -17.83 3.29 -11.64
C ALA A 85 -19.00 3.87 -10.83
N ASP A 86 -19.00 3.71 -9.51
CA ASP A 86 -20.00 4.28 -8.61
C ASP A 86 -20.10 5.81 -8.76
N LEU A 87 -18.97 6.47 -8.99
CA LEU A 87 -18.88 7.92 -9.17
C LEU A 87 -19.03 8.35 -10.65
N SER A 88 -19.47 7.45 -11.52
CA SER A 88 -19.70 7.70 -12.95
C SER A 88 -18.47 8.32 -13.66
N THR A 89 -17.27 7.91 -13.25
CA THR A 89 -16.00 8.45 -13.73
C THR A 89 -15.21 7.35 -14.46
N PRO A 90 -14.69 7.60 -15.68
CA PRO A 90 -13.85 6.62 -16.36
C PRO A 90 -12.54 6.39 -15.62
N LEU A 91 -11.99 5.17 -15.78
CA LEU A 91 -10.68 4.85 -15.20
C LEU A 91 -9.59 5.74 -15.80
N PRO A 92 -8.61 6.17 -14.98
CA PRO A 92 -7.48 6.96 -15.47
C PRO A 92 -6.65 6.18 -16.50
N GLN A 93 -6.17 6.86 -17.52
CA GLN A 93 -5.22 6.27 -18.47
C GLN A 93 -3.84 6.12 -17.80
N ILE A 94 -3.19 4.98 -18.05
CA ILE A 94 -1.88 4.69 -17.49
C ILE A 94 -0.82 4.90 -18.57
N TYR A 95 0.11 5.79 -18.30
CA TYR A 95 1.20 6.16 -19.23
C TYR A 95 2.57 5.65 -18.78
N LEU A 96 2.66 5.08 -17.58
CA LEU A 96 3.92 4.69 -16.97
C LEU A 96 4.08 3.17 -16.95
N VAL A 97 5.31 2.73 -17.22
CA VAL A 97 5.68 1.32 -17.09
C VAL A 97 5.74 0.94 -15.62
N PRO A 98 5.12 -0.17 -15.20
CA PRO A 98 5.19 -0.65 -13.82
C PRO A 98 6.65 -0.90 -13.37
N CYS A 99 6.96 -0.46 -12.15
CA CYS A 99 8.28 -0.72 -11.55
C CYS A 99 8.42 -2.16 -11.05
N ILE A 100 7.31 -2.83 -10.76
CA ILE A 100 7.28 -4.19 -10.22
C ILE A 100 6.73 -5.16 -11.27
N ASN A 101 7.40 -6.31 -11.39
CA ASN A 101 6.97 -7.44 -12.21
C ASN A 101 7.29 -8.77 -11.49
N ASN A 102 6.90 -9.90 -12.07
CA ASN A 102 7.10 -11.22 -11.48
C ASN A 102 8.58 -11.67 -11.38
N ASN A 103 9.50 -10.94 -12.02
CA ASN A 103 10.94 -11.18 -11.97
C ASN A 103 11.67 -10.20 -11.02
N THR A 104 10.95 -9.31 -10.35
CA THR A 104 11.53 -8.42 -9.34
C THR A 104 12.16 -9.26 -8.23
N ASP A 105 13.35 -8.86 -7.75
CA ASP A 105 14.00 -9.56 -6.64
C ASP A 105 13.05 -9.71 -5.45
N PHE A 106 13.06 -10.89 -4.83
CA PHE A 106 12.15 -11.26 -3.74
C PHE A 106 12.17 -10.27 -2.58
N ALA A 107 13.35 -9.88 -2.10
CA ALA A 107 13.46 -9.00 -0.95
C ALA A 107 13.01 -7.57 -1.29
N THR A 108 13.32 -7.09 -2.48
CA THR A 108 12.80 -5.84 -3.03
C THR A 108 11.28 -5.87 -3.12
N ALA A 109 10.70 -6.92 -3.73
CA ALA A 109 9.25 -7.10 -3.83
C ALA A 109 8.57 -7.16 -2.46
N LEU A 110 9.20 -7.80 -1.47
CA LEU A 110 8.71 -7.87 -0.09
C LEU A 110 8.67 -6.47 0.57
N GLY A 111 9.66 -5.62 0.30
CA GLY A 111 9.69 -4.23 0.76
C GLY A 111 8.54 -3.40 0.18
N TRP A 112 8.28 -3.54 -1.11
CA TRP A 112 7.13 -2.91 -1.76
C TRP A 112 5.81 -3.41 -1.18
N LEU A 113 5.68 -4.73 -0.97
CA LEU A 113 4.48 -5.33 -0.38
C LEU A 113 4.22 -4.81 1.04
N TYR A 114 5.27 -4.67 1.86
CA TYR A 114 5.15 -4.08 3.19
C TYR A 114 4.50 -2.70 3.15
N VAL A 115 4.92 -1.82 2.24
CA VAL A 115 4.36 -0.46 2.10
C VAL A 115 2.91 -0.50 1.65
N VAL A 116 2.59 -1.28 0.61
CA VAL A 116 1.22 -1.37 0.07
C VAL A 116 0.25 -1.95 1.09
N GLU A 117 0.63 -3.01 1.79
CA GLU A 117 -0.22 -3.61 2.81
C GLU A 117 -0.34 -2.73 4.07
N GLY A 118 0.73 -2.03 4.44
CA GLY A 118 0.74 -1.07 5.55
C GLY A 118 -0.22 0.10 5.32
N SER A 119 -0.28 0.62 4.10
CA SER A 119 -1.19 1.72 3.74
C SER A 119 -2.67 1.38 3.96
N LYS A 120 -3.04 0.11 3.82
CA LYS A 120 -4.41 -0.36 4.05
C LYS A 120 -4.87 -0.24 5.51
N VAL A 121 -3.93 -0.23 6.45
CA VAL A 121 -4.24 -0.06 7.88
C VAL A 121 -4.73 1.36 8.12
N GLY A 122 -4.04 2.37 7.59
CA GLY A 122 -4.45 3.78 7.67
C GLY A 122 -5.73 4.10 6.88
N ALA A 123 -6.01 3.37 5.81
CA ALA A 123 -7.17 3.59 4.94
C ALA A 123 -8.52 3.59 5.69
N ALA A 124 -8.64 2.85 6.81
CA ALA A 124 -9.85 2.84 7.62
C ALA A 124 -10.20 4.20 8.23
N MET A 125 -9.18 4.98 8.64
CA MET A 125 -9.40 6.34 9.15
C MET A 125 -9.83 7.28 8.04
N LEU A 126 -9.21 7.16 6.87
CA LEU A 126 -9.58 7.94 5.69
C LEU A 126 -10.99 7.60 5.21
N GLY A 127 -11.39 6.34 5.23
CA GLY A 127 -12.76 5.90 4.91
C GLY A 127 -13.83 6.55 5.80
N LYS A 128 -13.56 6.70 7.11
CA LYS A 128 -14.45 7.41 8.04
C LYS A 128 -14.58 8.89 7.67
N GLN A 129 -13.48 9.54 7.27
CA GLN A 129 -13.51 10.94 6.84
C GLN A 129 -14.31 11.11 5.54
N VAL A 130 -14.11 10.22 4.57
CA VAL A 130 -14.85 10.22 3.30
C VAL A 130 -16.35 10.00 3.54
N GLN A 131 -16.71 9.06 4.41
CA GLN A 131 -18.11 8.86 4.78
C GLN A 131 -18.71 10.11 5.45
N ALA A 132 -18.00 10.71 6.38
CA ALA A 132 -18.50 11.88 7.12
C ALA A 132 -18.63 13.13 6.25
N LYS A 133 -17.70 13.35 5.30
CA LYS A 133 -17.64 14.57 4.50
C LYS A 133 -18.36 14.46 3.16
N LEU A 134 -18.32 13.28 2.51
CA LEU A 134 -18.79 13.05 1.15
C LEU A 134 -19.93 12.05 1.06
N ASN A 135 -20.29 11.40 2.18
CA ASN A 135 -21.30 10.34 2.26
C ASN A 135 -21.00 9.11 1.38
N TYR A 136 -19.71 8.86 1.03
CA TYR A 136 -19.29 7.65 0.35
C TYR A 136 -18.93 6.55 1.38
N ASN A 137 -19.25 5.30 1.07
CA ASN A 137 -19.15 4.18 2.00
C ASN A 137 -18.78 2.87 1.27
N ALA A 138 -18.82 1.74 1.99
CA ALA A 138 -18.49 0.42 1.44
C ALA A 138 -19.39 -0.04 0.29
N GLU A 139 -20.54 0.58 0.08
CA GLU A 139 -21.51 0.21 -0.95
C GLU A 139 -21.48 1.16 -2.15
N HIS A 140 -20.95 2.37 -1.94
CA HIS A 140 -20.91 3.39 -2.99
C HIS A 140 -19.74 4.35 -2.81
N GLY A 141 -18.77 4.32 -3.73
CA GLY A 141 -17.67 5.26 -3.88
C GLY A 141 -16.60 5.24 -2.79
N GLY A 142 -16.70 4.37 -1.79
CA GLY A 142 -15.77 4.26 -0.67
C GLY A 142 -15.28 2.83 -0.36
N ARG A 143 -15.49 1.89 -1.29
CA ARG A 143 -15.15 0.46 -1.13
C ARG A 143 -13.65 0.25 -0.88
N TYR A 144 -12.81 0.91 -1.65
CA TYR A 144 -11.37 0.81 -1.52
C TYR A 144 -10.87 1.17 -0.13
N LEU A 145 -11.30 2.31 0.41
CA LEU A 145 -10.90 2.77 1.74
C LEU A 145 -11.52 1.95 2.86
N THR A 146 -12.78 1.56 2.72
CA THR A 146 -13.48 0.73 3.69
C THR A 146 -12.92 -0.70 3.67
N GLY A 147 -12.56 -1.23 2.48
CA GLY A 147 -12.05 -2.58 2.27
C GLY A 147 -13.08 -3.64 2.68
N PRO A 148 -12.66 -4.89 2.87
CA PRO A 148 -13.55 -6.01 3.18
C PRO A 148 -14.15 -5.98 4.61
N GLY A 149 -14.05 -4.86 5.32
CA GLY A 149 -14.55 -4.74 6.68
C GLY A 149 -13.63 -5.39 7.73
N ALA A 150 -14.11 -6.46 8.38
CA ALA A 150 -13.33 -7.20 9.38
C ALA A 150 -12.10 -7.89 8.78
N GLY A 151 -11.05 -8.11 9.61
CA GLY A 151 -9.86 -8.87 9.20
C GLY A 151 -8.65 -8.04 8.75
N ARG A 152 -8.80 -6.73 8.53
CA ARG A 152 -7.68 -5.86 8.11
C ARG A 152 -6.49 -5.90 9.07
N GLY A 153 -6.76 -5.80 10.36
CA GLY A 153 -5.71 -5.84 11.39
C GLY A 153 -5.06 -7.23 11.51
N SER A 154 -5.81 -8.31 11.32
CA SER A 154 -5.26 -9.66 11.31
C SER A 154 -4.41 -9.92 10.07
N ALA A 155 -4.87 -9.51 8.89
CA ALA A 155 -4.09 -9.62 7.65
C ALA A 155 -2.74 -8.89 7.77
N TRP A 156 -2.74 -7.68 8.33
CA TRP A 156 -1.50 -6.95 8.60
C TRP A 156 -0.59 -7.69 9.59
N ARG A 157 -1.12 -8.12 10.74
CA ARG A 157 -0.32 -8.88 11.73
C ARG A 157 0.28 -10.15 11.15
N ASN A 158 -0.47 -10.89 10.33
CA ASN A 158 0.01 -12.10 9.67
C ASN A 158 1.18 -11.79 8.71
N LEU A 159 1.09 -10.69 7.94
CA LEU A 159 2.18 -10.27 7.08
C LEU A 159 3.43 -9.89 7.89
N ILE A 160 3.27 -9.10 8.96
CA ILE A 160 4.38 -8.72 9.84
C ILE A 160 5.04 -9.96 10.45
N GLN A 161 4.25 -10.90 10.94
CA GLN A 161 4.78 -12.15 11.48
C GLN A 161 5.52 -12.98 10.41
N ALA A 162 5.00 -13.04 9.19
CA ALA A 162 5.69 -13.71 8.09
C ALA A 162 7.04 -13.04 7.80
N ILE A 163 7.07 -11.69 7.68
CA ILE A 163 8.30 -10.91 7.47
C ILE A 163 9.32 -11.15 8.59
N ASP A 164 8.88 -11.15 9.85
CA ASP A 164 9.78 -11.32 11.00
C ASP A 164 10.35 -12.74 11.08
N ASN A 165 9.62 -13.75 10.63
CA ASN A 165 10.03 -15.16 10.66
C ASN A 165 10.88 -15.60 9.46
N MET A 166 11.01 -14.79 8.41
CA MET A 166 11.84 -15.13 7.25
C MET A 166 13.32 -15.13 7.59
N GLU A 167 14.08 -16.09 7.08
CA GLU A 167 15.53 -16.05 7.10
C GLU A 167 16.05 -15.27 5.89
N LEU A 168 16.58 -14.08 6.14
CA LEU A 168 17.13 -13.20 5.11
C LEU A 168 18.63 -12.98 5.34
N THR A 169 19.40 -12.97 4.24
CA THR A 169 20.79 -12.55 4.26
C THR A 169 20.90 -11.03 4.46
N LYS A 170 22.08 -10.53 4.84
CA LYS A 170 22.32 -9.08 4.96
C LYS A 170 22.00 -8.32 3.68
N THR A 171 22.31 -8.89 2.52
CA THR A 171 22.00 -8.30 1.22
C THR A 171 20.48 -8.20 1.01
N GLN A 172 19.74 -9.26 1.37
CA GLN A 172 18.27 -9.24 1.28
C GLN A 172 17.64 -8.26 2.28
N GLU A 173 18.17 -8.13 3.50
CA GLU A 173 17.73 -7.11 4.46
C GLU A 173 17.88 -5.68 3.89
N THR A 174 19.03 -5.42 3.23
CA THR A 174 19.25 -4.13 2.56
C THR A 174 18.27 -3.93 1.41
N ALA A 175 18.07 -4.93 0.55
CA ALA A 175 17.15 -4.88 -0.58
C ALA A 175 15.69 -4.69 -0.13
N LEU A 176 15.29 -5.29 0.98
CA LEU A 176 13.97 -5.13 1.59
C LEU A 176 13.70 -3.68 2.01
N ILE A 177 14.66 -3.06 2.73
CA ILE A 177 14.54 -1.66 3.16
C ILE A 177 14.52 -0.73 1.95
N GLU A 178 15.40 -0.96 1.00
CA GLU A 178 15.48 -0.17 -0.22
C GLU A 178 14.21 -0.29 -1.06
N GLY A 179 13.65 -1.50 -1.20
CA GLY A 179 12.38 -1.75 -1.87
C GLY A 179 11.22 -0.98 -1.21
N ALA A 180 11.17 -0.94 0.12
CA ALA A 180 10.18 -0.14 0.83
C ALA A 180 10.34 1.38 0.57
N ARG A 181 11.57 1.90 0.59
CA ARG A 181 11.84 3.30 0.26
C ARG A 181 11.50 3.64 -1.20
N GLN A 182 11.79 2.73 -2.14
CA GLN A 182 11.41 2.87 -3.56
C GLN A 182 9.89 2.96 -3.73
N ALA A 183 9.11 2.16 -2.99
CA ALA A 183 7.66 2.21 -3.04
C ALA A 183 7.11 3.58 -2.60
N PHE A 184 7.63 4.16 -1.52
CA PHE A 184 7.26 5.52 -1.10
C PHE A 184 7.67 6.58 -2.12
N SER A 185 8.90 6.50 -2.66
CA SER A 185 9.38 7.41 -3.69
C SER A 185 8.51 7.36 -4.95
N ARG A 186 8.14 6.15 -5.37
CA ARG A 186 7.25 5.95 -6.53
C ARG A 186 5.87 6.54 -6.29
N PHE A 187 5.31 6.36 -5.11
CA PHE A 187 4.05 6.96 -4.72
C PHE A 187 4.12 8.50 -4.76
N GLN A 188 5.21 9.07 -4.24
CA GLN A 188 5.45 10.52 -4.28
C GLN A 188 5.53 11.05 -5.74
N ASN A 189 6.13 10.30 -6.66
CA ASN A 189 6.16 10.65 -8.07
C ASN A 189 4.75 10.69 -8.68
N PHE A 190 3.89 9.73 -8.35
CA PHE A 190 2.49 9.76 -8.78
C PHE A 190 1.74 10.95 -8.16
N LEU A 191 2.01 11.26 -6.89
CA LEU A 191 1.40 12.41 -6.22
C LEU A 191 1.74 13.72 -6.96
N THR A 192 3.00 13.94 -7.28
CA THR A 192 3.43 15.12 -8.05
C THR A 192 2.81 15.16 -9.47
N HIS A 193 2.53 14.00 -10.06
CA HIS A 193 1.88 13.92 -11.37
C HIS A 193 0.38 14.26 -11.30
N VAL A 194 -0.29 13.82 -10.25
CA VAL A 194 -1.74 14.05 -10.05
C VAL A 194 -2.03 15.46 -9.53
N TYR A 195 -1.12 16.00 -8.74
CA TYR A 195 -1.21 17.34 -8.14
C TYR A 195 0.02 18.17 -8.56
N PRO A 196 0.05 18.69 -9.81
CA PRO A 196 1.18 19.44 -10.40
C PRO A 196 1.41 20.80 -9.74
#